data_f4dd36ea50f89d7df3835ba49828bf9b
#
_entry.id   f4dd36ea50f89d7df3835ba49828bf9b
#
_cell.length_a   1.000
_cell.length_b   1.000
_cell.length_c   1.000
_cell.angle_alpha   90.00
_cell.angle_beta   90.00
_cell.angle_gamma   90.00
#
_symmetry.space_group_name_H-M   'P 1'
#
loop_
_entity.id
_entity.type
_entity.pdbx_description
1 polymer ?
#
loop_
_entity_poly.entity_id
_entity_poly.type
_entity_poly.pdbx_seq_one_letter_code
_entity_poly.pdbx_strand_id
1 'polypeptide(L)'
;DGKDLAGKNNAEVSQMLRGQAGTSFKLKVNRPNAKGGNTPMEFTIVRESIQNPAIPYAAVLDNQVGYINLSTFSGNPSKEFKKAFLDLKKQGATSLVIDLRGNGGGLLDEAVEIANYFLPRGKIKQASNTYKTLREPLDLDIPIAVLVNSGTASASEILSGSLQDLDRAVIVGSRTFGKGLVQVPRSLPYGGTMKVTTSKYYIPSGRCVQAID
;
A
#
# COMPACT_ATOMS: atom_id res chain seq x y z
N ASP A 1 12.16 -3.76 -31.38
CA ASP A 1 12.12 -3.08 -32.66
C ASP A 1 13.50 -2.50 -33.06
N GLY A 2 14.56 -3.31 -32.97
CA GLY A 2 15.90 -2.99 -33.49
C GLY A 2 16.72 -1.99 -32.68
N LYS A 3 16.26 -1.51 -31.53
CA LYS A 3 17.00 -0.62 -30.64
C LYS A 3 17.88 -1.43 -29.70
N ASP A 4 19.18 -1.11 -29.63
CA ASP A 4 20.10 -1.76 -28.71
C ASP A 4 19.88 -1.27 -27.29
N LEU A 5 19.90 -2.22 -26.35
CA LEU A 5 19.77 -1.97 -24.91
C LEU A 5 21.11 -2.05 -24.16
N ALA A 6 22.20 -2.41 -24.86
CA ALA A 6 23.53 -2.48 -24.25
C ALA A 6 23.94 -1.12 -23.68
N GLY A 7 24.52 -1.13 -22.48
CA GLY A 7 24.98 0.06 -21.78
C GLY A 7 23.89 0.97 -21.20
N LYS A 8 22.59 0.61 -21.35
CA LYS A 8 21.49 1.37 -20.74
C LYS A 8 21.21 0.91 -19.31
N ASN A 9 20.87 1.87 -18.46
CA ASN A 9 20.44 1.56 -17.10
C ASN A 9 18.98 1.04 -17.06
N ASN A 10 18.57 0.49 -15.92
CA ASN A 10 17.24 -0.10 -15.75
C ASN A 10 16.08 0.89 -16.00
N ALA A 11 16.26 2.17 -15.68
CA ALA A 11 15.22 3.19 -15.89
C ALA A 11 15.03 3.47 -17.38
N GLU A 12 16.12 3.61 -18.14
CA GLU A 12 16.09 3.82 -19.59
C GLU A 12 15.49 2.62 -20.31
N VAL A 13 15.90 1.39 -19.94
CA VAL A 13 15.34 0.15 -20.50
C VAL A 13 13.84 0.08 -20.20
N SER A 14 13.43 0.33 -18.95
CA SER A 14 12.03 0.33 -18.56
C SER A 14 11.21 1.34 -19.36
N GLN A 15 11.74 2.54 -19.58
CA GLN A 15 11.06 3.58 -20.37
C GLN A 15 10.91 3.16 -21.86
N MET A 16 11.91 2.50 -22.43
CA MET A 16 11.84 2.01 -23.82
C MET A 16 10.88 0.85 -24.01
N LEU A 17 10.71 -0.01 -22.98
CA LEU A 17 9.80 -1.15 -23.02
C LEU A 17 8.35 -0.76 -22.79
N ARG A 18 8.08 0.32 -22.02
CA ARG A 18 6.72 0.82 -21.77
C ARG A 18 6.09 1.38 -23.05
N GLY A 19 4.77 1.39 -23.09
CA GLY A 19 3.98 1.96 -24.18
C GLY A 19 2.50 1.70 -23.97
N GLN A 20 1.69 2.07 -24.95
CA GLN A 20 0.24 1.91 -24.90
C GLN A 20 -0.14 0.42 -24.80
N ALA A 21 -1.09 0.09 -23.93
CA ALA A 21 -1.65 -1.26 -23.83
C ALA A 21 -2.21 -1.73 -25.17
N GLY A 22 -2.06 -3.03 -25.48
CA GLY A 22 -2.46 -3.63 -26.75
C GLY A 22 -1.41 -3.50 -27.86
N THR A 23 -0.37 -2.65 -27.71
CA THR A 23 0.74 -2.59 -28.67
C THR A 23 1.74 -3.70 -28.42
N SER A 24 2.39 -4.19 -29.46
CA SER A 24 3.41 -5.23 -29.35
C SER A 24 4.79 -4.73 -29.77
N PHE A 25 5.83 -5.41 -29.27
CA PHE A 25 7.21 -5.22 -29.72
C PHE A 25 7.98 -6.54 -29.65
N LYS A 26 9.07 -6.63 -30.42
CA LYS A 26 9.98 -7.77 -30.39
C LYS A 26 11.13 -7.50 -29.44
N LEU A 27 11.38 -8.45 -28.54
CA LEU A 27 12.47 -8.43 -27.57
C LEU A 27 13.43 -9.57 -27.88
N LYS A 28 14.69 -9.24 -28.19
CA LYS A 28 15.77 -10.22 -28.27
C LYS A 28 16.56 -10.23 -26.99
N VAL A 29 16.80 -11.41 -26.45
CA VAL A 29 17.60 -11.63 -25.23
C VAL A 29 18.63 -12.73 -25.47
N ASN A 30 19.76 -12.61 -24.83
CA ASN A 30 20.78 -13.65 -24.79
C ASN A 30 20.66 -14.40 -23.47
N ARG A 31 20.21 -15.66 -23.52
CA ARG A 31 20.06 -16.50 -22.33
C ARG A 31 21.34 -17.32 -22.13
N PRO A 32 21.99 -17.28 -20.95
CA PRO A 32 23.09 -18.18 -20.65
C PRO A 32 22.69 -19.63 -20.79
N ASN A 33 23.55 -20.46 -21.41
CA ASN A 33 23.34 -21.88 -21.57
C ASN A 33 24.32 -22.71 -20.73
N ALA A 34 24.02 -24.00 -20.55
CA ALA A 34 24.80 -24.92 -19.71
C ALA A 34 26.23 -25.17 -20.24
N LYS A 35 26.57 -24.74 -21.47
CA LYS A 35 27.90 -24.88 -22.09
C LYS A 35 28.76 -23.63 -21.94
N GLY A 36 28.33 -22.65 -21.12
CA GLY A 36 29.07 -21.42 -20.87
C GLY A 36 28.96 -20.35 -21.96
N GLY A 37 28.07 -20.55 -22.94
CA GLY A 37 27.73 -19.59 -23.98
C GLY A 37 26.35 -18.99 -23.79
N ASN A 38 25.93 -18.16 -24.77
CA ASN A 38 24.60 -17.55 -24.80
C ASN A 38 23.79 -18.07 -25.98
N THR A 39 22.51 -18.31 -25.74
CA THR A 39 21.55 -18.65 -26.80
C THR A 39 20.65 -17.44 -27.04
N PRO A 40 20.64 -16.86 -28.27
CA PRO A 40 19.74 -15.77 -28.61
C PRO A 40 18.30 -16.28 -28.69
N MET A 41 17.40 -15.55 -28.08
CA MET A 41 15.95 -15.84 -28.09
C MET A 41 15.20 -14.56 -28.48
N GLU A 42 14.13 -14.72 -29.25
CA GLU A 42 13.24 -13.63 -29.63
C GLU A 42 11.84 -13.88 -29.05
N PHE A 43 11.28 -12.85 -28.42
CA PHE A 43 9.93 -12.87 -27.88
C PHE A 43 9.11 -11.73 -28.47
N THR A 44 7.88 -11.99 -28.82
CA THR A 44 6.89 -10.96 -29.09
C THR A 44 6.14 -10.67 -27.80
N ILE A 45 6.30 -9.46 -27.27
CA ILE A 45 5.66 -9.00 -26.04
C ILE A 45 4.49 -8.09 -26.41
N VAL A 46 3.30 -8.41 -25.94
CA VAL A 46 2.12 -7.54 -26.01
C VAL A 46 2.04 -6.76 -24.70
N ARG A 47 1.96 -5.45 -24.80
CA ARG A 47 1.82 -4.58 -23.63
C ARG A 47 0.41 -4.68 -23.08
N GLU A 48 0.32 -4.84 -21.77
CA GLU A 48 -0.94 -4.85 -21.05
C GLU A 48 -0.92 -3.78 -19.95
N SER A 49 -2.10 -3.31 -19.56
CA SER A 49 -2.24 -2.46 -18.38
C SER A 49 -2.20 -3.36 -17.15
N ILE A 50 -1.07 -3.37 -16.44
CA ILE A 50 -0.93 -4.13 -15.21
C ILE A 50 -1.58 -3.33 -14.09
N GLN A 51 -2.67 -3.85 -13.54
CA GLN A 51 -3.28 -3.36 -12.31
C GLN A 51 -2.66 -4.15 -11.15
N ASN A 52 -1.93 -3.47 -10.29
CA ASN A 52 -1.51 -4.05 -9.01
C ASN A 52 -2.61 -3.75 -7.99
N PRO A 53 -3.46 -4.73 -7.63
CA PRO A 53 -4.53 -4.49 -6.68
C PRO A 53 -3.96 -4.16 -5.30
N ALA A 54 -4.61 -3.24 -4.61
CA ALA A 54 -4.26 -2.92 -3.23
C ALA A 54 -4.59 -4.11 -2.29
N ILE A 55 -5.55 -4.92 -2.68
CA ILE A 55 -5.97 -6.15 -2.00
C ILE A 55 -5.61 -7.37 -2.90
N PRO A 56 -4.36 -7.85 -2.87
CA PRO A 56 -3.95 -9.00 -3.68
C PRO A 56 -4.59 -10.33 -3.24
N TYR A 57 -5.04 -10.39 -1.99
CA TYR A 57 -5.68 -11.58 -1.44
C TYR A 57 -6.71 -11.24 -0.37
N ALA A 58 -7.88 -11.86 -0.44
CA ALA A 58 -8.90 -11.86 0.59
C ALA A 58 -9.63 -13.20 0.59
N ALA A 59 -9.87 -13.79 1.77
CA ALA A 59 -10.56 -15.06 1.93
C ALA A 59 -11.21 -15.19 3.31
N VAL A 60 -12.21 -16.04 3.43
CA VAL A 60 -12.68 -16.53 4.73
C VAL A 60 -11.81 -17.74 5.10
N LEU A 61 -11.13 -17.63 6.23
CA LEU A 61 -10.33 -18.71 6.83
C LEU A 61 -11.21 -19.57 7.75
N ASP A 62 -10.61 -20.58 8.37
CA ASP A 62 -11.28 -21.40 9.39
C ASP A 62 -11.89 -20.54 10.50
N ASN A 63 -12.91 -21.06 11.15
CA ASN A 63 -13.65 -20.38 12.21
C ASN A 63 -14.30 -19.04 11.79
N GLN A 64 -14.67 -18.91 10.50
CA GLN A 64 -15.36 -17.73 9.97
C GLN A 64 -14.52 -16.43 10.11
N VAL A 65 -13.20 -16.54 10.06
CA VAL A 65 -12.29 -15.39 10.10
C VAL A 65 -12.12 -14.83 8.69
N GLY A 66 -12.59 -13.61 8.45
CA GLY A 66 -12.29 -12.87 7.24
C GLY A 66 -10.83 -12.39 7.27
N TYR A 67 -10.08 -12.62 6.20
CA TYR A 67 -8.71 -12.16 6.06
C TYR A 67 -8.60 -11.24 4.83
N ILE A 68 -7.97 -10.08 5.01
CA ILE A 68 -7.68 -9.13 3.93
C ILE A 68 -6.20 -8.76 3.99
N ASN A 69 -5.45 -9.06 2.93
CA ASN A 69 -4.11 -8.54 2.73
C ASN A 69 -4.21 -7.17 2.06
N LEU A 70 -3.87 -6.09 2.77
CA LEU A 70 -3.79 -4.74 2.24
C LEU A 70 -2.31 -4.39 2.01
N SER A 71 -1.87 -4.46 0.76
CA SER A 71 -0.45 -4.36 0.39
C SER A 71 0.04 -2.94 0.14
N THR A 72 -0.86 -1.99 -0.16
CA THR A 72 -0.51 -0.59 -0.46
C THR A 72 -1.71 0.33 -0.24
N PHE A 73 -1.43 1.62 -0.05
CA PHE A 73 -2.44 2.69 -0.07
C PHE A 73 -2.34 3.53 -1.36
N SER A 74 -2.01 2.90 -2.49
CA SER A 74 -1.98 3.52 -3.82
C SER A 74 -3.17 3.06 -4.66
N GLY A 75 -3.65 3.89 -5.57
CA GLY A 75 -4.83 3.59 -6.40
C GLY A 75 -6.14 3.91 -5.67
N ASN A 76 -7.02 2.93 -5.52
CA ASN A 76 -8.31 3.06 -4.82
C ASN A 76 -8.47 1.99 -3.72
N PRO A 77 -7.52 1.87 -2.78
CA PRO A 77 -7.50 0.79 -1.80
C PRO A 77 -8.73 0.76 -0.89
N SER A 78 -9.32 1.90 -0.56
CA SER A 78 -10.53 1.95 0.26
C SER A 78 -11.74 1.31 -0.42
N LYS A 79 -11.90 1.53 -1.71
CA LYS A 79 -12.98 0.89 -2.49
C LYS A 79 -12.77 -0.61 -2.64
N GLU A 80 -11.53 -1.02 -2.93
CA GLU A 80 -11.17 -2.44 -3.02
C GLU A 80 -11.38 -3.14 -1.68
N PHE A 81 -10.94 -2.51 -0.58
CA PHE A 81 -11.12 -3.00 0.77
C PHE A 81 -12.60 -3.15 1.13
N LYS A 82 -13.42 -2.11 0.87
CA LYS A 82 -14.85 -2.16 1.11
C LYS A 82 -15.51 -3.33 0.39
N LYS A 83 -15.18 -3.51 -0.90
CA LYS A 83 -15.70 -4.63 -1.69
C LYS A 83 -15.30 -5.97 -1.06
N ALA A 84 -14.00 -6.16 -0.79
CA ALA A 84 -13.50 -7.39 -0.17
C ALA A 84 -14.16 -7.67 1.17
N PHE A 85 -14.27 -6.67 2.04
CA PHE A 85 -14.92 -6.80 3.34
C PHE A 85 -16.40 -7.24 3.23
N LEU A 86 -17.18 -6.57 2.36
CA LEU A 86 -18.58 -6.92 2.16
C LEU A 86 -18.75 -8.32 1.56
N ASP A 87 -17.85 -8.74 0.68
CA ASP A 87 -17.86 -10.08 0.10
C ASP A 87 -17.52 -11.16 1.16
N LEU A 88 -16.57 -10.88 2.07
CA LEU A 88 -16.28 -11.77 3.20
C LEU A 88 -17.46 -11.87 4.17
N LYS A 89 -18.14 -10.76 4.47
CA LYS A 89 -19.35 -10.76 5.31
C LYS A 89 -20.46 -11.62 4.69
N LYS A 90 -20.69 -11.55 3.38
CA LYS A 90 -21.64 -12.40 2.66
C LYS A 90 -21.27 -13.87 2.72
N GLN A 91 -19.98 -14.20 2.81
CA GLN A 91 -19.46 -15.56 2.97
C GLN A 91 -19.51 -16.05 4.43
N GLY A 92 -20.02 -15.24 5.36
CA GLY A 92 -20.21 -15.61 6.76
C GLY A 92 -19.05 -15.25 7.68
N ALA A 93 -18.15 -14.34 7.30
CA ALA A 93 -17.10 -13.87 8.20
C ALA A 93 -17.71 -13.14 9.41
N THR A 94 -17.32 -13.58 10.62
CA THR A 94 -17.75 -13.02 11.91
C THR A 94 -16.65 -12.23 12.62
N SER A 95 -15.43 -12.32 12.15
CA SER A 95 -14.25 -11.56 12.61
C SER A 95 -13.37 -11.20 11.43
N LEU A 96 -12.44 -10.24 11.60
CA LEU A 96 -11.62 -9.70 10.52
C LEU A 96 -10.14 -9.64 10.93
N VAL A 97 -9.28 -10.12 10.06
CA VAL A 97 -7.84 -9.90 10.10
C VAL A 97 -7.45 -8.98 8.94
N ILE A 98 -6.83 -7.85 9.27
CA ILE A 98 -6.25 -6.91 8.29
C ILE A 98 -4.74 -7.10 8.32
N ASP A 99 -4.15 -7.56 7.23
CA ASP A 99 -2.70 -7.75 7.15
C ASP A 99 -2.02 -6.55 6.48
N LEU A 100 -1.26 -5.79 7.27
CA LEU A 100 -0.46 -4.64 6.85
C LEU A 100 1.05 -4.95 6.86
N ARG A 101 1.44 -6.20 7.01
CA ARG A 101 2.86 -6.57 6.99
C ARG A 101 3.48 -6.24 5.64
N GLY A 102 4.62 -5.55 5.65
CA GLY A 102 5.30 -5.10 4.43
C GLY A 102 4.62 -3.94 3.69
N ASN A 103 3.50 -3.41 4.19
CA ASN A 103 2.82 -2.27 3.58
C ASN A 103 3.49 -0.95 3.98
N GLY A 104 4.27 -0.35 3.08
CA GLY A 104 5.00 0.90 3.27
C GLY A 104 4.12 2.16 3.32
N GLY A 105 2.79 2.02 3.24
CA GLY A 105 1.84 3.14 3.26
C GLY A 105 1.40 3.59 1.86
N GLY A 106 1.16 4.88 1.73
CA GLY A 106 0.66 5.55 0.52
C GLY A 106 -0.21 6.75 0.87
N LEU A 107 -1.37 6.87 0.23
CA LEU A 107 -2.29 7.99 0.42
C LEU A 107 -2.95 7.94 1.79
N LEU A 108 -2.80 9.02 2.55
CA LEU A 108 -3.36 9.13 3.90
C LEU A 108 -4.89 9.10 3.90
N ASP A 109 -5.52 9.79 2.93
CA ASP A 109 -6.97 9.85 2.82
C ASP A 109 -7.60 8.46 2.65
N GLU A 110 -6.90 7.56 1.99
CA GLU A 110 -7.32 6.17 1.82
C GLU A 110 -7.25 5.37 3.13
N ALA A 111 -6.21 5.60 3.94
CA ALA A 111 -6.10 4.98 5.27
C ALA A 111 -7.20 5.49 6.22
N VAL A 112 -7.48 6.80 6.17
CA VAL A 112 -8.57 7.41 6.93
C VAL A 112 -9.93 6.86 6.49
N GLU A 113 -10.15 6.69 5.18
CA GLU A 113 -11.40 6.14 4.66
C GLU A 113 -11.60 4.68 5.11
N ILE A 114 -10.54 3.86 5.13
CA ILE A 114 -10.62 2.49 5.66
C ILE A 114 -10.89 2.50 7.17
N ALA A 115 -10.26 3.38 7.92
CA ALA A 115 -10.54 3.54 9.35
C ALA A 115 -12.01 3.93 9.59
N ASN A 116 -12.59 4.78 8.73
CA ASN A 116 -13.98 5.20 8.82
C ASN A 116 -14.99 4.04 8.68
N TYR A 117 -14.59 2.93 8.08
CA TYR A 117 -15.48 1.76 7.98
C TYR A 117 -15.74 1.09 9.32
N PHE A 118 -14.86 1.31 10.30
CA PHE A 118 -14.87 0.62 11.58
C PHE A 118 -14.89 1.54 12.80
N LEU A 119 -14.81 2.85 12.60
CA LEU A 119 -14.76 3.82 13.68
C LEU A 119 -16.05 4.66 13.71
N PRO A 120 -16.54 5.01 14.90
CA PRO A 120 -17.65 5.97 15.01
C PRO A 120 -17.21 7.35 14.49
N ARG A 121 -18.18 8.20 14.19
CA ARG A 121 -17.89 9.59 13.80
C ARG A 121 -17.01 10.27 14.84
N GLY A 122 -15.82 10.69 14.44
CA GLY A 122 -14.82 11.25 15.35
C GLY A 122 -13.68 11.94 14.63
N LYS A 123 -12.53 12.04 15.31
CA LYS A 123 -11.36 12.76 14.81
C LYS A 123 -10.14 11.85 14.77
N ILE A 124 -9.52 11.74 13.58
CA ILE A 124 -8.16 11.25 13.42
C ILE A 124 -7.28 12.48 13.27
N LYS A 125 -6.33 12.70 14.20
CA LYS A 125 -5.55 13.95 14.25
C LYS A 125 -4.29 13.90 13.39
N GLN A 126 -4.05 14.98 12.65
CA GLN A 126 -2.76 15.34 12.06
C GLN A 126 -2.36 16.73 12.58
N ALA A 127 -1.06 17.04 12.65
CA ALA A 127 -0.53 18.25 13.30
C ALA A 127 -1.15 19.59 12.83
N SER A 128 -1.50 19.72 11.55
CA SER A 128 -2.10 20.93 10.97
C SER A 128 -3.57 20.77 10.60
N ASN A 129 -4.04 19.54 10.37
CA ASN A 129 -5.40 19.24 9.97
C ASN A 129 -5.96 18.11 10.82
N THR A 130 -7.23 18.20 11.14
CA THR A 130 -7.96 17.13 11.83
C THR A 130 -8.80 16.37 10.80
N TYR A 131 -8.49 15.10 10.59
CA TYR A 131 -9.36 14.22 9.83
C TYR A 131 -10.55 13.81 10.69
N LYS A 132 -11.72 13.81 10.07
CA LYS A 132 -12.96 13.39 10.73
C LYS A 132 -13.51 12.17 10.03
N THR A 133 -14.01 11.22 10.80
CA THR A 133 -14.88 10.18 10.29
C THR A 133 -16.20 10.81 9.91
N LEU A 134 -16.43 11.04 8.61
CA LEU A 134 -17.59 11.80 8.11
C LEU A 134 -18.74 10.90 7.68
N ARG A 135 -18.48 9.62 7.45
CA ARG A 135 -19.45 8.66 6.93
C ARG A 135 -19.96 7.73 8.02
N GLU A 136 -21.12 7.11 7.76
CA GLU A 136 -21.57 6.01 8.58
C GLU A 136 -20.61 4.83 8.44
N PRO A 137 -20.20 4.21 9.57
CA PRO A 137 -19.34 3.03 9.55
C PRO A 137 -20.03 1.85 8.85
N LEU A 138 -19.24 0.92 8.34
CA LEU A 138 -19.76 -0.31 7.75
C LEU A 138 -20.11 -1.34 8.85
N ASP A 139 -19.27 -1.41 9.88
CA ASP A 139 -19.43 -2.36 10.97
C ASP A 139 -18.65 -1.89 12.20
N LEU A 140 -19.34 -1.57 13.29
CA LEU A 140 -18.72 -1.15 14.55
C LEU A 140 -18.40 -2.33 15.47
N ASP A 141 -19.01 -3.49 15.24
CA ASP A 141 -19.03 -4.60 16.21
C ASP A 141 -18.09 -5.74 15.82
N ILE A 142 -17.79 -5.93 14.53
CA ILE A 142 -16.93 -7.03 14.08
C ILE A 142 -15.57 -6.99 14.79
N PRO A 143 -15.11 -8.06 15.49
CA PRO A 143 -13.80 -8.14 16.07
C PRO A 143 -12.70 -7.99 14.99
N ILE A 144 -11.68 -7.16 15.26
CA ILE A 144 -10.60 -6.88 14.31
C ILE A 144 -9.23 -7.15 14.94
N ALA A 145 -8.40 -7.89 14.23
CA ALA A 145 -6.95 -7.96 14.47
C ALA A 145 -6.19 -7.35 13.28
N VAL A 146 -5.15 -6.57 13.56
CA VAL A 146 -4.29 -5.99 12.53
C VAL A 146 -2.89 -6.56 12.66
N LEU A 147 -2.41 -7.20 11.59
CA LEU A 147 -1.06 -7.75 11.53
C LEU A 147 -0.09 -6.68 11.03
N VAL A 148 1.01 -6.48 11.76
CA VAL A 148 2.03 -5.49 11.46
C VAL A 148 3.45 -6.05 11.60
N ASN A 149 4.41 -5.44 10.91
CA ASN A 149 5.83 -5.74 11.07
C ASN A 149 6.71 -4.50 10.79
N SER A 150 8.03 -4.66 10.78
CA SER A 150 8.98 -3.59 10.50
C SER A 150 8.85 -2.96 9.10
N GLY A 151 8.17 -3.61 8.16
CA GLY A 151 7.83 -3.06 6.84
C GLY A 151 6.52 -2.26 6.82
N THR A 152 5.74 -2.26 7.91
CA THR A 152 4.52 -1.46 8.04
C THR A 152 4.89 -0.01 8.34
N ALA A 153 4.53 0.93 7.44
CA ALA A 153 4.99 2.32 7.54
C ALA A 153 3.92 3.35 7.14
N SER A 154 4.07 4.61 7.64
CA SER A 154 3.32 5.79 7.18
C SER A 154 1.79 5.62 7.31
N ALA A 155 1.02 5.68 6.21
CA ALA A 155 -0.44 5.52 6.21
C ALA A 155 -0.90 4.21 6.89
N SER A 156 -0.12 3.12 6.78
CA SER A 156 -0.38 1.87 7.48
C SER A 156 -0.28 2.03 9.00
N GLU A 157 0.68 2.84 9.47
CA GLU A 157 0.85 3.12 10.91
C GLU A 157 -0.26 4.02 11.43
N ILE A 158 -0.75 4.95 10.60
CA ILE A 158 -1.92 5.78 10.94
C ILE A 158 -3.18 4.92 11.06
N LEU A 159 -3.43 4.01 10.12
CA LEU A 159 -4.57 3.10 10.19
C LEU A 159 -4.49 2.22 11.44
N SER A 160 -3.39 1.47 11.60
CA SER A 160 -3.23 0.54 12.73
C SER A 160 -3.24 1.27 14.08
N GLY A 161 -2.53 2.40 14.18
CA GLY A 161 -2.48 3.20 15.40
C GLY A 161 -3.82 3.86 15.75
N SER A 162 -4.59 4.29 14.75
CA SER A 162 -5.93 4.85 15.01
C SER A 162 -6.91 3.79 15.50
N LEU A 163 -6.88 2.59 14.92
CA LEU A 163 -7.69 1.47 15.38
C LEU A 163 -7.29 1.01 16.79
N GLN A 164 -5.99 1.04 17.10
CA GLN A 164 -5.46 0.73 18.44
C GLN A 164 -5.89 1.76 19.47
N ASP A 165 -5.67 3.05 19.21
CA ASP A 165 -5.92 4.14 20.18
C ASP A 165 -7.40 4.31 20.51
N LEU A 166 -8.30 3.82 19.64
CA LEU A 166 -9.74 3.86 19.82
C LEU A 166 -10.31 2.50 20.27
N ASP A 167 -9.45 1.61 20.76
CA ASP A 167 -9.80 0.26 21.25
C ASP A 167 -10.63 -0.56 20.24
N ARG A 168 -10.43 -0.29 18.93
CA ARG A 168 -11.22 -0.90 17.87
C ARG A 168 -10.62 -2.19 17.33
N ALA A 169 -9.28 -2.33 17.44
CA ALA A 169 -8.58 -3.52 16.98
C ALA A 169 -7.41 -3.90 17.88
N VAL A 170 -7.11 -5.18 17.91
CA VAL A 170 -5.88 -5.71 18.51
C VAL A 170 -4.78 -5.67 17.47
N ILE A 171 -3.63 -5.09 17.82
CA ILE A 171 -2.45 -5.06 16.95
C ILE A 171 -1.55 -6.24 17.30
N VAL A 172 -1.21 -7.04 16.28
CA VAL A 172 -0.42 -8.27 16.42
C VAL A 172 0.81 -8.21 15.51
N GLY A 173 1.96 -8.50 16.04
CA GLY A 173 3.21 -8.58 15.27
C GLY A 173 4.39 -7.90 15.94
N SER A 174 5.31 -7.39 15.14
CA SER A 174 6.52 -6.69 15.61
C SER A 174 6.38 -5.19 15.43
N ARG A 175 7.32 -4.44 16.05
CA ARG A 175 7.38 -2.97 15.95
C ARG A 175 7.37 -2.52 14.49
N THR A 176 6.54 -1.52 14.19
CA THR A 176 6.43 -0.91 12.87
C THR A 176 7.61 0.01 12.56
N PHE A 177 7.69 0.49 11.33
CA PHE A 177 8.82 1.28 10.82
C PHE A 177 9.03 2.60 11.59
N GLY A 178 7.95 3.29 11.94
CA GLY A 178 8.03 4.60 12.61
C GLY A 178 8.20 5.78 11.66
N LYS A 179 7.45 5.81 10.53
CA LYS A 179 7.48 6.91 9.57
C LYS A 179 6.35 7.90 9.82
N GLY A 180 6.60 8.85 10.73
CA GLY A 180 5.62 9.85 11.17
C GLY A 180 5.79 11.24 10.57
N LEU A 181 6.67 11.44 9.56
CA LEU A 181 6.94 12.72 8.94
C LEU A 181 6.32 12.86 7.56
N VAL A 182 5.68 14.00 7.32
CA VAL A 182 5.25 14.41 5.97
C VAL A 182 6.38 15.17 5.31
N GLN A 183 6.84 14.68 4.17
CA GLN A 183 7.92 15.29 3.42
C GLN A 183 7.45 15.66 2.01
N VAL A 184 7.75 16.88 1.59
CA VAL A 184 7.40 17.41 0.27
C VAL A 184 8.69 17.72 -0.51
N PRO A 185 8.85 17.19 -1.73
CA PRO A 185 9.96 17.60 -2.59
C PRO A 185 9.75 19.04 -3.07
N ARG A 186 10.82 19.84 -3.01
CA ARG A 186 10.88 21.20 -3.54
C ARG A 186 11.99 21.27 -4.56
N SER A 187 11.67 21.70 -5.78
CA SER A 187 12.66 21.93 -6.82
C SER A 187 13.54 23.12 -6.45
N LEU A 188 14.83 22.96 -6.64
CA LEU A 188 15.84 24.00 -6.45
C LEU A 188 16.30 24.55 -7.82
N PRO A 189 16.86 25.76 -7.87
CA PRO A 189 17.60 26.23 -9.03
C PRO A 189 18.63 25.17 -9.46
N TYR A 190 18.94 25.10 -10.75
CA TYR A 190 19.93 24.17 -11.32
C TYR A 190 19.54 22.69 -11.29
N GLY A 191 18.24 22.35 -11.23
CA GLY A 191 17.75 20.97 -11.35
C GLY A 191 17.88 20.10 -10.10
N GLY A 192 18.29 20.66 -8.96
CA GLY A 192 18.30 19.97 -7.67
C GLY A 192 16.90 19.82 -7.10
N THR A 193 16.72 18.86 -6.19
CA THR A 193 15.48 18.69 -5.42
C THR A 193 15.81 18.57 -3.94
N MET A 194 15.15 19.38 -3.12
CA MET A 194 15.25 19.31 -1.66
C MET A 194 13.99 18.66 -1.10
N LYS A 195 14.14 17.68 -0.20
CA LYS A 195 13.03 17.09 0.54
C LYS A 195 12.86 17.80 1.87
N VAL A 196 11.73 18.50 2.04
CA VAL A 196 11.42 19.31 3.21
C VAL A 196 10.38 18.61 4.07
N THR A 197 10.65 18.45 5.36
CA THR A 197 9.64 18.01 6.34
C THR A 197 8.72 19.16 6.66
N THR A 198 7.42 18.99 6.41
CA THR A 198 6.39 20.03 6.59
C THR A 198 5.46 19.75 7.75
N SER A 199 5.28 18.50 8.15
CA SER A 199 4.31 18.11 9.18
C SER A 199 4.68 16.78 9.84
N LYS A 200 4.05 16.50 10.97
CA LYS A 200 4.11 15.21 11.67
C LYS A 200 2.72 14.58 11.73
N TYR A 201 2.67 13.26 11.70
CA TYR A 201 1.44 12.50 11.92
C TYR A 201 1.24 12.21 13.40
N TYR A 202 0.03 12.46 13.87
CA TYR A 202 -0.41 12.10 15.21
C TYR A 202 -1.66 11.24 15.11
N ILE A 203 -1.71 10.15 15.87
CA ILE A 203 -2.87 9.28 16.03
C ILE A 203 -3.82 9.82 17.11
N PRO A 204 -5.02 9.28 17.30
CA PRO A 204 -6.05 9.86 18.19
C PRO A 204 -5.60 10.19 19.61
N SER A 205 -4.74 9.37 20.21
CA SER A 205 -4.14 9.63 21.55
C SER A 205 -3.23 10.86 21.62
N GLY A 206 -2.86 11.43 20.46
CA GLY A 206 -1.84 12.49 20.36
C GLY A 206 -0.40 11.96 20.27
N ARG A 207 -0.23 10.63 20.20
CA ARG A 207 1.07 9.99 19.99
C ARG A 207 1.54 10.21 18.55
N CYS A 208 2.81 10.62 18.38
CA CYS A 208 3.46 10.66 17.07
C CYS A 208 3.97 9.26 16.71
N VAL A 209 3.71 8.80 15.48
CA VAL A 209 4.22 7.49 15.03
C VAL A 209 5.70 7.53 14.62
N GLN A 210 6.34 8.71 14.59
CA GLN A 210 7.75 8.83 14.24
C GLN A 210 8.63 8.09 15.25
N ALA A 211 9.48 7.19 14.74
CA ALA A 211 10.54 6.61 15.54
C ALA A 211 11.51 7.70 15.98
N ILE A 212 11.95 7.65 17.24
CA ILE A 212 13.00 8.49 17.81
C ILE A 212 14.19 7.55 18.00
N ASP A 213 15.32 7.92 17.40
CA ASP A 213 16.61 7.23 17.58
C ASP A 213 17.20 7.55 18.95
#